data_e5f6bdfdd8692dae2b9b8d52fd1c2d60
#
_entry.id   e5f6bdfdd8692dae2b9b8d52fd1c2d60
#
_cell.length_a   1.000
_cell.length_b   1.000
_cell.length_c   1.000
_cell.angle_alpha   90.00
_cell.angle_beta   90.00
_cell.angle_gamma   90.00
#
_symmetry.space_group_name_H-M   'P 1'
#
loop_
_entity.id
_entity.type
_entity.pdbx_description
1 polymer ?
#
loop_
_entity_poly.entity_id
_entity_poly.type
_entity_poly.pdbx_seq_one_letter_code
_entity_poly.pdbx_strand_id
1 'polypeptide(L)'
;PLITKEHYNILDKWIDMGKNDVKMDYTTNFTQMYYKRKTAFEYWNKFEHVRVAGSLDANHMRGEYLRKNMDWKQVVQNRRTMLEQCPHVYFEITPTVSVYNVLNLPDFHKEWIEEGLLEPGNIRINILLDPTYMRLSILPQNIKEKVKIRYQKHLTYLEQFENINHVKQDYKNILNFMETDTTKEIKMWQFKTFKV
;
A
#
# COMPACT_ATOMS: atom_id res chain seq x y z
N PRO A 1 6.71 -5.01 -14.33
CA PRO A 1 6.55 -5.99 -15.44
C PRO A 1 5.32 -5.71 -16.31
N LEU A 2 4.22 -5.17 -15.77
CA LEU A 2 2.92 -5.00 -16.47
C LEU A 2 2.94 -4.10 -17.72
N ILE A 3 4.04 -3.41 -17.99
CA ILE A 3 4.22 -2.49 -19.12
C ILE A 3 5.26 -2.98 -20.12
N THR A 4 5.70 -4.25 -20.05
CA THR A 4 6.75 -4.79 -20.91
C THR A 4 6.24 -5.93 -21.81
N LYS A 5 6.78 -6.00 -23.02
CA LYS A 5 6.45 -7.05 -24.00
C LYS A 5 6.81 -8.44 -23.48
N GLU A 6 7.98 -8.56 -22.87
CA GLU A 6 8.55 -9.82 -22.39
C GLU A 6 7.64 -10.49 -21.35
N HIS A 7 7.06 -9.69 -20.47
CA HIS A 7 6.11 -10.17 -19.46
C HIS A 7 4.91 -10.87 -20.12
N TYR A 8 4.25 -10.20 -21.07
CA TYR A 8 3.09 -10.77 -21.75
C TYR A 8 3.44 -11.95 -22.66
N ASN A 9 4.65 -11.97 -23.25
CA ASN A 9 5.12 -13.13 -24.02
C ASN A 9 5.31 -14.38 -23.13
N ILE A 10 5.72 -14.19 -21.86
CA ILE A 10 5.84 -15.31 -20.91
C ILE A 10 4.43 -15.81 -20.55
N LEU A 11 3.49 -14.90 -20.26
CA LEU A 11 2.12 -15.29 -19.94
C LEU A 11 1.44 -16.01 -21.11
N ASP A 12 1.62 -15.52 -22.36
CA ASP A 12 1.11 -16.21 -23.55
C ASP A 12 1.63 -17.66 -23.63
N LYS A 13 2.95 -17.85 -23.45
CA LYS A 13 3.55 -19.20 -23.48
C LYS A 13 2.99 -20.11 -22.39
N TRP A 14 2.78 -19.61 -21.17
CA TRP A 14 2.19 -20.42 -20.12
C TRP A 14 0.76 -20.81 -20.43
N ILE A 15 -0.03 -19.91 -20.99
CA ILE A 15 -1.41 -20.19 -21.43
C ILE A 15 -1.39 -21.24 -22.55
N ASP A 16 -0.54 -21.10 -23.58
CA ASP A 16 -0.41 -22.04 -24.68
C ASP A 16 0.03 -23.45 -24.22
N MET A 17 0.79 -23.53 -23.11
CA MET A 17 1.22 -24.78 -22.49
C MET A 17 0.21 -25.35 -21.49
N GLY A 18 -0.95 -24.69 -21.28
CA GLY A 18 -1.95 -25.09 -20.30
C GLY A 18 -1.49 -24.95 -18.83
N LYS A 19 -0.47 -24.12 -18.56
CA LYS A 19 0.06 -23.88 -17.20
C LYS A 19 -0.66 -22.75 -16.50
N ASN A 20 -1.96 -22.90 -16.25
CA ASN A 20 -2.78 -21.90 -15.60
C ASN A 20 -2.69 -21.95 -14.06
N ASP A 21 -2.07 -22.98 -13.50
CA ASP A 21 -1.83 -23.23 -12.08
C ASP A 21 -0.58 -22.54 -11.53
N VAL A 22 0.19 -21.84 -12.37
CA VAL A 22 1.39 -21.11 -11.95
C VAL A 22 1.02 -20.02 -10.94
N LYS A 23 1.70 -20.02 -9.79
CA LYS A 23 1.54 -18.98 -8.78
C LYS A 23 2.25 -17.70 -9.19
N MET A 24 1.51 -16.62 -9.25
CA MET A 24 2.04 -15.31 -9.65
C MET A 24 1.89 -14.30 -8.51
N ASP A 25 2.99 -13.62 -8.17
CA ASP A 25 3.04 -12.52 -7.22
C ASP A 25 3.45 -11.22 -7.93
N TYR A 26 2.62 -10.21 -7.83
CA TYR A 26 2.89 -8.88 -8.38
C TYR A 26 3.02 -7.84 -7.27
N THR A 27 4.07 -7.02 -7.34
CA THR A 27 4.13 -5.75 -6.62
C THR A 27 4.11 -4.62 -7.63
N THR A 28 3.16 -3.70 -7.52
CA THR A 28 2.92 -2.66 -8.52
C THR A 28 2.44 -1.36 -7.88
N ASN A 29 2.74 -0.21 -8.52
CA ASN A 29 2.13 1.08 -8.16
C ASN A 29 0.64 1.17 -8.57
N PHE A 30 0.13 0.15 -9.22
CA PHE A 30 -1.27 -0.03 -9.63
C PHE A 30 -1.83 1.08 -10.56
N THR A 31 -0.95 1.84 -11.23
CA THR A 31 -1.33 2.95 -12.11
C THR A 31 -1.51 2.48 -13.54
N GLN A 32 -0.53 1.76 -14.10
CA GLN A 32 -0.58 1.30 -15.49
C GLN A 32 -0.70 -0.23 -15.54
N MET A 33 -1.86 -0.70 -16.01
CA MET A 33 -2.25 -2.11 -16.02
C MET A 33 -2.31 -2.70 -17.42
N TYR A 34 -1.67 -2.06 -18.40
CA TYR A 34 -1.71 -2.50 -19.80
C TYR A 34 -0.38 -2.29 -20.52
N TYR A 35 -0.15 -3.10 -21.53
CA TYR A 35 0.88 -2.94 -22.55
C TYR A 35 0.26 -3.05 -23.93
N LYS A 36 0.28 -1.97 -24.71
CA LYS A 36 -0.43 -1.90 -26.02
C LYS A 36 -1.91 -2.23 -25.87
N ARG A 37 -2.36 -3.36 -26.47
CA ARG A 37 -3.75 -3.84 -26.42
C ARG A 37 -3.97 -4.94 -25.38
N LYS A 38 -2.95 -5.33 -24.61
CA LYS A 38 -3.00 -6.40 -23.61
C LYS A 38 -3.18 -5.78 -22.23
N THR A 39 -4.17 -6.24 -21.45
CA THR A 39 -4.40 -5.79 -20.09
C THR A 39 -3.99 -6.85 -19.07
N ALA A 40 -3.47 -6.44 -17.92
CA ALA A 40 -3.13 -7.37 -16.85
C ALA A 40 -4.36 -8.16 -16.38
N PHE A 41 -5.53 -7.53 -16.35
CA PHE A 41 -6.78 -8.14 -15.88
C PHE A 41 -7.22 -9.31 -16.75
N GLU A 42 -7.16 -9.17 -18.10
CA GLU A 42 -7.46 -10.27 -19.03
C GLU A 42 -6.56 -11.47 -18.84
N TYR A 43 -5.28 -11.22 -18.54
CA TYR A 43 -4.33 -12.30 -18.30
C TYR A 43 -4.54 -12.93 -16.94
N TRP A 44 -4.67 -12.13 -15.88
CA TRP A 44 -4.89 -12.64 -14.52
C TRP A 44 -6.14 -13.51 -14.43
N ASN A 45 -7.18 -13.17 -15.20
CA ASN A 45 -8.40 -14.00 -15.26
C ASN A 45 -8.19 -15.42 -15.82
N LYS A 46 -7.05 -15.67 -16.46
CA LYS A 46 -6.70 -16.99 -17.03
C LYS A 46 -5.87 -17.86 -16.08
N PHE A 47 -5.44 -17.32 -14.95
CA PHE A 47 -4.59 -18.02 -13.97
C PHE A 47 -5.33 -18.20 -12.64
N GLU A 48 -5.13 -19.35 -12.01
CA GLU A 48 -5.83 -19.73 -10.79
C GLU A 48 -5.27 -19.01 -9.54
N HIS A 49 -3.97 -18.75 -9.52
CA HIS A 49 -3.25 -18.26 -8.34
C HIS A 49 -2.50 -16.96 -8.62
N VAL A 50 -3.22 -15.85 -8.53
CA VAL A 50 -2.63 -14.51 -8.71
C VAL A 50 -2.77 -13.71 -7.42
N ARG A 51 -1.66 -13.15 -6.94
CA ARG A 51 -1.61 -12.20 -5.84
C ARG A 51 -1.05 -10.87 -6.34
N VAL A 52 -1.70 -9.78 -5.95
CA VAL A 52 -1.32 -8.42 -6.33
C VAL A 52 -1.18 -7.55 -5.09
N ALA A 53 0.03 -7.08 -4.83
CA ALA A 53 0.35 -6.11 -3.80
C ALA A 53 0.43 -4.70 -4.42
N GLY A 54 -0.58 -3.87 -4.14
CA GLY A 54 -0.62 -2.47 -4.52
C GLY A 54 0.29 -1.63 -3.61
N SER A 55 1.39 -1.12 -4.15
CA SER A 55 2.27 -0.22 -3.41
C SER A 55 1.64 1.18 -3.30
N LEU A 56 0.62 1.32 -2.45
CA LEU A 56 -0.18 2.54 -2.26
C LEU A 56 0.05 3.07 -0.84
N ASP A 57 0.64 4.28 -0.72
CA ASP A 57 1.06 4.83 0.57
C ASP A 57 0.00 5.75 1.20
N ALA A 58 -0.90 6.30 0.39
CA ALA A 58 -1.99 7.18 0.79
C ALA A 58 -3.02 7.29 -0.35
N ASN A 59 -4.19 7.88 -0.05
CA ASN A 59 -5.24 8.17 -1.02
C ASN A 59 -5.15 9.59 -1.60
N HIS A 60 -5.91 9.84 -2.69
CA HIS A 60 -6.12 11.12 -3.34
C HIS A 60 -4.80 11.87 -3.66
N MET A 61 -4.82 13.20 -3.56
CA MET A 61 -3.65 14.05 -3.84
C MET A 61 -2.41 13.69 -2.99
N ARG A 62 -2.60 13.13 -1.79
CA ARG A 62 -1.47 12.70 -0.97
C ARG A 62 -0.78 11.47 -1.57
N GLY A 63 -1.53 10.52 -2.12
CA GLY A 63 -1.00 9.37 -2.86
C GLY A 63 -0.20 9.84 -4.09
N GLU A 64 -0.76 10.78 -4.85
CA GLU A 64 -0.10 11.36 -6.02
C GLU A 64 1.18 12.14 -5.66
N TYR A 65 1.17 12.87 -4.53
CA TYR A 65 2.35 13.57 -4.03
C TYR A 65 3.48 12.61 -3.63
N LEU A 66 3.13 11.51 -2.95
CA LEU A 66 4.12 10.54 -2.46
C LEU A 66 4.69 9.66 -3.57
N ARG A 67 3.92 9.40 -4.60
CA ARG A 67 4.34 8.53 -5.71
C ARG A 67 4.27 9.27 -7.04
N LYS A 68 5.45 9.60 -7.56
CA LYS A 68 5.59 10.28 -8.85
C LYS A 68 4.83 9.53 -9.96
N ASN A 69 4.10 10.28 -10.77
CA ASN A 69 3.29 9.79 -11.89
C ASN A 69 2.10 8.88 -11.47
N MET A 70 1.66 8.96 -10.22
CA MET A 70 0.41 8.33 -9.81
C MET A 70 -0.77 9.23 -10.21
N ASP A 71 -1.78 8.63 -10.80
CA ASP A 71 -3.11 9.19 -10.98
C ASP A 71 -4.06 8.40 -10.08
N TRP A 72 -4.58 9.05 -9.04
CA TRP A 72 -5.44 8.39 -8.06
C TRP A 72 -6.75 7.88 -8.65
N LYS A 73 -7.34 8.65 -9.57
CA LYS A 73 -8.58 8.25 -10.26
C LYS A 73 -8.35 6.97 -11.06
N GLN A 74 -7.20 6.87 -11.74
CA GLN A 74 -6.83 5.68 -12.48
C GLN A 74 -6.59 4.48 -11.55
N VAL A 75 -5.97 4.67 -10.39
CA VAL A 75 -5.79 3.61 -9.38
C VAL A 75 -7.13 3.05 -8.91
N VAL A 76 -8.08 3.92 -8.55
CA VAL A 76 -9.43 3.51 -8.14
C VAL A 76 -10.16 2.79 -9.28
N GLN A 77 -10.09 3.33 -10.50
CA GLN A 77 -10.69 2.69 -11.67
C GLN A 77 -10.09 1.31 -11.95
N ASN A 78 -8.78 1.18 -11.89
CA ASN A 78 -8.09 -0.09 -12.06
C ASN A 78 -8.54 -1.12 -10.99
N ARG A 79 -8.74 -0.68 -9.75
CA ARG A 79 -9.22 -1.58 -8.69
C ARG A 79 -10.66 -2.04 -8.93
N ARG A 80 -11.55 -1.16 -9.38
CA ARG A 80 -12.93 -1.51 -9.76
C ARG A 80 -12.94 -2.48 -10.94
N THR A 81 -12.17 -2.21 -11.98
CA THR A 81 -12.01 -3.11 -13.12
C THR A 81 -11.49 -4.50 -12.71
N MET A 82 -10.54 -4.54 -11.78
CA MET A 82 -10.01 -5.79 -11.25
C MET A 82 -11.09 -6.60 -10.51
N LEU A 83 -11.92 -5.93 -9.70
CA LEU A 83 -13.04 -6.59 -9.00
C LEU A 83 -14.06 -7.18 -9.97
N GLU A 84 -14.31 -6.50 -11.09
CA GLU A 84 -15.26 -6.94 -12.11
C GLU A 84 -14.71 -8.08 -12.98
N GLN A 85 -13.46 -7.98 -13.44
CA GLN A 85 -12.90 -8.88 -14.45
C GLN A 85 -12.17 -10.09 -13.87
N CYS A 86 -11.54 -9.96 -12.69
CA CYS A 86 -10.79 -11.03 -12.05
C CYS A 86 -10.98 -11.05 -10.52
N PRO A 87 -12.21 -11.26 -10.03
CA PRO A 87 -12.55 -11.20 -8.60
C PRO A 87 -11.83 -12.24 -7.73
N HIS A 88 -11.34 -13.33 -8.31
CA HIS A 88 -10.57 -14.38 -7.61
C HIS A 88 -9.15 -13.97 -7.28
N VAL A 89 -8.63 -12.90 -7.89
CA VAL A 89 -7.26 -12.43 -7.65
C VAL A 89 -7.16 -11.82 -6.26
N TYR A 90 -6.26 -12.36 -5.44
CA TYR A 90 -5.99 -11.80 -4.13
C TYR A 90 -5.31 -10.44 -4.26
N PHE A 91 -5.92 -9.42 -3.66
CA PHE A 91 -5.39 -8.07 -3.66
C PHE A 91 -5.15 -7.57 -2.24
N GLU A 92 -3.98 -7.00 -2.01
CA GLU A 92 -3.65 -6.28 -0.78
C GLU A 92 -2.97 -4.95 -1.10
N ILE A 93 -2.95 -4.03 -0.15
CA ILE A 93 -2.13 -2.81 -0.22
C ILE A 93 -0.93 -2.92 0.72
N THR A 94 0.20 -2.34 0.29
CA THR A 94 1.46 -2.40 1.04
C THR A 94 2.01 -0.98 1.27
N PRO A 95 1.32 -0.15 2.10
CA PRO A 95 1.78 1.20 2.38
C PRO A 95 3.09 1.20 3.16
N THR A 96 3.99 2.12 2.81
CA THR A 96 5.17 2.46 3.62
C THR A 96 4.87 3.72 4.42
N VAL A 97 4.79 3.58 5.75
CA VAL A 97 4.41 4.66 6.66
C VAL A 97 5.60 5.51 7.05
N SER A 98 5.44 6.82 6.91
CA SER A 98 6.41 7.85 7.22
C SER A 98 5.73 9.08 7.83
N VAL A 99 6.50 10.12 8.14
CA VAL A 99 5.96 11.41 8.62
C VAL A 99 4.93 12.04 7.67
N TYR A 100 4.94 11.67 6.37
CA TYR A 100 4.06 12.25 5.35
C TYR A 100 2.64 11.67 5.32
N ASN A 101 2.48 10.40 5.70
CA ASN A 101 1.21 9.71 5.56
C ASN A 101 0.66 9.09 6.86
N VAL A 102 1.40 9.14 7.96
CA VAL A 102 0.97 8.52 9.23
C VAL A 102 -0.40 9.01 9.70
N LEU A 103 -0.72 10.29 9.55
CA LEU A 103 -2.05 10.82 9.92
C LEU A 103 -3.15 10.43 8.92
N ASN A 104 -2.79 10.08 7.68
CA ASN A 104 -3.74 9.75 6.62
C ASN A 104 -4.04 8.24 6.54
N LEU A 105 -3.11 7.38 6.94
CA LEU A 105 -3.23 5.93 6.76
C LEU A 105 -4.54 5.34 7.32
N PRO A 106 -5.01 5.70 8.54
CA PRO A 106 -6.28 5.22 9.06
C PRO A 106 -7.48 5.60 8.18
N ASP A 107 -7.50 6.84 7.66
CA ASP A 107 -8.59 7.34 6.81
C ASP A 107 -8.56 6.63 5.45
N PHE A 108 -7.39 6.44 4.87
CA PHE A 108 -7.21 5.71 3.62
C PHE A 108 -7.68 4.25 3.74
N HIS A 109 -7.26 3.54 4.78
CA HIS A 109 -7.67 2.16 5.02
C HIS A 109 -9.19 2.06 5.17
N LYS A 110 -9.77 2.92 6.01
CA LYS A 110 -11.22 2.98 6.25
C LYS A 110 -12.00 3.27 4.97
N GLU A 111 -11.62 4.29 4.22
CA GLU A 111 -12.28 4.68 2.96
C GLU A 111 -12.34 3.51 1.98
N TRP A 112 -11.22 2.80 1.79
CA TRP A 112 -11.17 1.69 0.85
C TRP A 112 -11.96 0.46 1.30
N ILE A 113 -12.10 0.23 2.61
CA ILE A 113 -13.01 -0.78 3.15
C ILE A 113 -14.47 -0.38 2.87
N GLU A 114 -14.84 0.86 3.21
CA GLU A 114 -16.21 1.35 3.05
C GLU A 114 -16.66 1.44 1.57
N GLU A 115 -15.74 1.69 0.64
CA GLU A 115 -16.00 1.65 -0.80
C GLU A 115 -15.97 0.24 -1.40
N GLY A 116 -15.71 -0.80 -0.61
CA GLY A 116 -15.57 -2.18 -1.09
C GLY A 116 -14.36 -2.43 -1.98
N LEU A 117 -13.35 -1.57 -1.91
CA LEU A 117 -12.14 -1.67 -2.72
C LEU A 117 -11.06 -2.54 -2.03
N LEU A 118 -11.17 -2.77 -0.73
CA LEU A 118 -10.20 -3.52 0.06
C LEU A 118 -10.91 -4.34 1.14
N GLU A 119 -10.54 -5.61 1.26
CA GLU A 119 -10.90 -6.39 2.44
C GLU A 119 -10.16 -5.86 3.68
N PRO A 120 -10.80 -5.80 4.86
CA PRO A 120 -10.21 -5.21 6.05
C PRO A 120 -8.86 -5.79 6.48
N GLY A 121 -8.64 -7.07 6.17
CA GLY A 121 -7.39 -7.79 6.46
C GLY A 121 -6.30 -7.63 5.40
N ASN A 122 -6.61 -7.06 4.24
CA ASN A 122 -5.71 -7.07 3.09
C ASN A 122 -4.82 -5.81 3.03
N ILE A 123 -4.25 -5.45 4.16
CA ILE A 123 -3.24 -4.41 4.28
C ILE A 123 -2.01 -4.95 5.02
N ARG A 124 -0.83 -4.69 4.49
CA ARG A 124 0.46 -5.03 5.10
C ARG A 124 1.30 -3.78 5.23
N ILE A 125 1.47 -3.29 6.44
CA ILE A 125 2.06 -1.99 6.70
C ILE A 125 3.57 -2.12 6.90
N ASN A 126 4.35 -1.37 6.11
CA ASN A 126 5.78 -1.22 6.27
C ASN A 126 6.09 0.09 6.99
N ILE A 127 7.05 0.09 7.91
CA ILE A 127 7.50 1.30 8.60
C ILE A 127 8.78 1.79 7.93
N LEU A 128 8.83 3.06 7.52
CA LEU A 128 10.00 3.67 6.91
C LEU A 128 11.14 3.78 7.92
N LEU A 129 12.27 3.12 7.62
CA LEU A 129 13.48 3.15 8.45
C LEU A 129 14.55 4.10 7.93
N ASP A 130 14.53 4.36 6.62
CA ASP A 130 15.50 5.23 5.97
C ASP A 130 14.84 5.97 4.79
N PRO A 131 15.10 7.28 4.61
CA PRO A 131 16.01 8.13 5.39
C PRO A 131 15.47 8.50 6.78
N THR A 132 16.37 8.63 7.76
CA THR A 132 16.05 8.86 9.19
C THR A 132 15.19 10.08 9.44
N TYR A 133 15.35 11.15 8.64
CA TYR A 133 14.56 12.38 8.75
C TYR A 133 13.09 12.25 8.27
N MET A 134 12.68 11.07 7.80
CA MET A 134 11.30 10.75 7.44
C MET A 134 10.67 9.72 8.39
N ARG A 135 11.41 9.24 9.41
CA ARG A 135 10.90 8.27 10.39
C ARG A 135 9.81 8.88 11.27
N LEU A 136 8.92 8.03 11.74
CA LEU A 136 7.85 8.42 12.67
C LEU A 136 8.37 8.89 14.03
N SER A 137 9.49 8.34 14.47
CA SER A 137 10.10 8.64 15.77
C SER A 137 10.54 10.11 15.92
N ILE A 138 10.80 10.82 14.82
CA ILE A 138 11.17 12.25 14.85
C ILE A 138 10.00 13.22 14.97
N LEU A 139 8.75 12.73 14.91
CA LEU A 139 7.58 13.58 14.99
C LEU A 139 7.54 14.39 16.30
N PRO A 140 7.15 15.68 16.25
CA PRO A 140 6.91 16.47 17.47
C PRO A 140 5.83 15.82 18.36
N GLN A 141 5.94 16.01 19.68
CA GLN A 141 5.05 15.37 20.66
C GLN A 141 3.57 15.65 20.39
N ASN A 142 3.22 16.89 20.06
CA ASN A 142 1.84 17.29 19.74
C ASN A 142 1.29 16.58 18.48
N ILE A 143 2.16 16.16 17.54
CA ILE A 143 1.76 15.37 16.39
C ILE A 143 1.63 13.89 16.77
N LYS A 144 2.55 13.36 17.58
CA LYS A 144 2.44 11.99 18.12
C LYS A 144 1.13 11.76 18.85
N GLU A 145 0.69 12.73 19.63
CA GLU A 145 -0.62 12.68 20.33
C GLU A 145 -1.79 12.62 19.35
N LYS A 146 -1.77 13.43 18.28
CA LYS A 146 -2.79 13.36 17.22
C LYS A 146 -2.81 12.00 16.52
N VAL A 147 -1.63 11.42 16.24
CA VAL A 147 -1.53 10.08 15.68
C VAL A 147 -2.16 9.05 16.60
N LYS A 148 -1.81 9.06 17.90
CA LYS A 148 -2.39 8.13 18.90
C LYS A 148 -3.91 8.18 18.91
N ILE A 149 -4.51 9.37 18.95
CA ILE A 149 -5.97 9.54 18.95
C ILE A 149 -6.60 8.97 17.68
N ARG A 150 -6.03 9.26 16.50
CA ARG A 150 -6.55 8.75 15.21
C ARG A 150 -6.43 7.23 15.10
N TYR A 151 -5.30 6.68 15.50
CA TYR A 151 -5.05 5.24 15.46
C TYR A 151 -5.94 4.48 16.44
N GLN A 152 -6.17 5.04 17.65
CA GLN A 152 -7.10 4.43 18.59
C GLN A 152 -8.53 4.38 18.03
N LYS A 153 -9.01 5.47 17.43
CA LYS A 153 -10.33 5.49 16.75
C LYS A 153 -10.41 4.46 15.63
N HIS A 154 -9.33 4.30 14.84
CA HIS A 154 -9.29 3.33 13.76
C HIS A 154 -9.24 1.89 14.27
N LEU A 155 -8.47 1.63 15.35
CA LEU A 155 -8.46 0.32 16.00
C LEU A 155 -9.85 -0.06 16.53
N THR A 156 -10.60 0.89 17.12
CA THR A 156 -12.00 0.67 17.52
C THR A 156 -12.90 0.40 16.31
N TYR A 157 -12.74 1.15 15.21
CA TYR A 157 -13.46 0.86 13.95
C TYR A 157 -13.18 -0.56 13.45
N LEU A 158 -11.94 -1.02 13.56
CA LEU A 158 -11.54 -2.35 13.12
C LEU A 158 -12.09 -3.49 14.00
N GLU A 159 -12.60 -3.23 15.21
CA GLU A 159 -13.15 -4.27 16.09
C GLU A 159 -14.37 -4.98 15.52
N GLN A 160 -15.10 -4.37 14.61
CA GLN A 160 -16.25 -4.96 13.94
C GLN A 160 -15.91 -6.08 12.92
N PHE A 161 -14.64 -6.22 12.55
CA PHE A 161 -14.19 -7.22 11.59
C PHE A 161 -13.46 -8.38 12.26
N GLU A 162 -13.65 -9.58 11.71
CA GLU A 162 -13.00 -10.80 12.18
C GLU A 162 -11.65 -11.04 11.48
N ASN A 163 -10.81 -11.87 12.08
CA ASN A 163 -9.55 -12.37 11.50
C ASN A 163 -8.51 -11.31 11.07
N ILE A 164 -8.55 -10.12 11.69
CA ILE A 164 -7.66 -8.99 11.37
C ILE A 164 -6.64 -8.67 12.48
N ASN A 165 -6.33 -9.63 13.36
CA ASN A 165 -5.40 -9.41 14.47
C ASN A 165 -4.02 -8.95 14.01
N HIS A 166 -3.54 -9.43 12.85
CA HIS A 166 -2.28 -8.99 12.26
C HIS A 166 -2.32 -7.50 11.88
N VAL A 167 -3.42 -7.01 11.30
CA VAL A 167 -3.60 -5.58 10.97
C VAL A 167 -3.60 -4.72 12.23
N LYS A 168 -4.36 -5.14 13.27
CA LYS A 168 -4.37 -4.45 14.55
C LYS A 168 -2.98 -4.39 15.18
N GLN A 169 -2.19 -5.47 15.02
CA GLN A 169 -0.82 -5.51 15.51
C GLN A 169 0.08 -4.55 14.73
N ASP A 170 -0.06 -4.44 13.41
CA ASP A 170 0.70 -3.51 12.58
C ASP A 170 0.44 -2.05 13.00
N TYR A 171 -0.81 -1.67 13.25
CA TYR A 171 -1.15 -0.34 13.78
C TYR A 171 -0.52 -0.09 15.16
N LYS A 172 -0.50 -1.09 16.07
CA LYS A 172 0.19 -1.00 17.37
C LYS A 172 1.70 -0.87 17.22
N ASN A 173 2.30 -1.61 16.27
CA ASN A 173 3.73 -1.53 15.97
C ASN A 173 4.15 -0.13 15.51
N ILE A 174 3.32 0.55 14.71
CA ILE A 174 3.53 1.95 14.32
C ILE A 174 3.58 2.87 15.55
N LEU A 175 2.61 2.73 16.46
CA LEU A 175 2.58 3.53 17.69
C LEU A 175 3.83 3.28 18.56
N ASN A 176 4.24 2.04 18.71
CA ASN A 176 5.45 1.68 19.46
C ASN A 176 6.71 2.24 18.81
N PHE A 177 6.84 2.12 17.47
CA PHE A 177 7.98 2.65 16.75
C PHE A 177 8.09 4.18 16.84
N MET A 178 6.94 4.87 16.83
CA MET A 178 6.89 6.33 16.98
C MET A 178 7.46 6.82 18.32
N GLU A 179 7.42 5.99 19.37
CA GLU A 179 7.94 6.34 20.70
C GLU A 179 9.41 5.97 20.91
N THR A 180 10.09 5.39 19.92
CA THR A 180 11.51 5.08 20.05
C THR A 180 12.35 6.34 20.19
N ASP A 181 13.44 6.25 20.97
CA ASP A 181 14.35 7.39 21.18
C ASP A 181 15.14 7.73 19.91
N THR A 182 14.96 8.95 19.44
CA THR A 182 15.59 9.50 18.24
C THR A 182 16.47 10.72 18.50
N THR A 183 16.83 10.97 19.74
CA THR A 183 17.60 12.16 20.15
C THR A 183 18.88 12.35 19.31
N LYS A 184 19.56 11.25 18.95
CA LYS A 184 20.76 11.29 18.10
C LYS A 184 20.42 11.61 16.63
N GLU A 185 19.30 11.07 16.12
CA GLU A 185 18.87 11.24 14.72
C GLU A 185 18.37 12.67 14.46
N ILE A 186 17.63 13.25 15.38
CA ILE A 186 17.16 14.65 15.31
C ILE A 186 18.34 15.61 15.29
N LYS A 187 19.35 15.42 16.16
CA LYS A 187 20.57 16.22 16.16
C LYS A 187 21.32 16.13 14.82
N MET A 188 21.49 14.95 14.27
CA MET A 188 22.14 14.76 12.96
C MET A 188 21.37 15.43 11.82
N TRP A 189 20.03 15.42 11.84
CA TRP A 189 19.22 16.08 10.83
C TRP A 189 19.34 17.60 10.91
N GLN A 190 19.29 18.19 12.09
CA GLN A 190 19.50 19.63 12.29
C GLN A 190 20.87 20.08 11.76
N PHE A 191 21.93 19.30 12.00
CA PHE A 191 23.27 19.61 11.47
C PHE A 191 23.36 19.54 9.94
N LYS A 192 22.62 18.65 9.28
CA LYS A 192 22.62 18.54 7.80
C LYS A 192 21.78 19.62 7.12
N THR A 193 20.72 20.08 7.74
CA THR A 193 19.78 21.07 7.15
C THR A 193 20.32 22.50 7.23
N PHE A 194 21.22 22.80 8.18
CA PHE A 194 21.80 24.13 8.38
C PHE A 194 23.22 24.30 7.75
N LYS A 195 23.66 23.34 6.94
CA LYS A 195 24.93 23.41 6.19
C LYS A 195 24.71 23.64 4.68
N VAL A 196 23.72 24.44 4.31
CA VAL A 196 23.57 24.96 2.95
C VAL A 196 23.79 26.48 2.98
#